data_f6978abe9ae7e5cd98c82c67f92fadb8
#
_entry.id   f6978abe9ae7e5cd98c82c67f92fadb8
#
_cell.length_a   1.000
_cell.length_b   1.000
_cell.length_c   1.000
_cell.angle_alpha   90.00
_cell.angle_beta   90.00
_cell.angle_gamma   90.00
#
_symmetry.space_group_name_H-M   'P 1'
#
loop_
_entity.id
_entity.type
_entity.pdbx_description
1 polymer ?
#
loop_
_entity_poly.entity_id
_entity_poly.type
_entity_poly.pdbx_seq_one_letter_code
_entity_poly.pdbx_strand_id
1 'polypeptide(L)'
;MKTLGILGGMGPMATACFMERITAMTAADTDQEQIPVIVYSNTQIPDRSAYLLGRPQAENPVTALRQTAHFLDGACDYIAMPCVTAHAFYTQIQQELSHAVLFNMVELTVQSLKAQNIKKAGLLATDGTIAGGVFKESLKNAGIESVLPGALSQKSLMALIYRIKAGKEPDMAAFNRILQELVSGGAERIVLGCTEISILNLKEKCPCAVPYTDCMELLAEAAVAACGVQVALYRRAK
;
A
#
# COMPACT_ATOMS: atom_id res chain seq x y z
N MET A 1 17.38 -0.21 19.12
CA MET A 1 16.70 -0.20 17.82
C MET A 1 15.31 -0.78 18.04
N LYS A 2 14.28 -0.25 17.41
CA LYS A 2 12.90 -0.71 17.53
C LYS A 2 12.62 -1.86 16.57
N THR A 3 11.72 -2.78 16.95
CA THR A 3 11.36 -3.95 16.13
C THR A 3 10.13 -3.64 15.28
N LEU A 4 10.21 -3.95 13.98
CA LEU A 4 9.12 -3.80 13.03
C LEU A 4 8.39 -5.12 12.80
N GLY A 5 7.06 -5.15 12.97
CA GLY A 5 6.18 -6.22 12.51
C GLY A 5 5.66 -5.94 11.10
N ILE A 6 5.64 -6.93 10.23
CA ILE A 6 4.98 -6.83 8.92
C ILE A 6 3.75 -7.74 8.92
N LEU A 7 2.56 -7.11 8.95
CA LEU A 7 1.26 -7.76 8.78
C LEU A 7 1.02 -7.98 7.29
N GLY A 8 1.50 -9.10 6.79
CA GLY A 8 1.58 -9.42 5.38
C GLY A 8 0.60 -10.49 4.90
N GLY A 9 0.86 -11.00 3.69
CA GLY A 9 0.08 -12.08 3.08
C GLY A 9 -1.05 -11.63 2.13
N MET A 10 -1.20 -10.29 1.93
CA MET A 10 -2.33 -9.71 1.20
C MET A 10 -2.00 -8.94 -0.13
N GLY A 11 -1.02 -9.25 -0.98
CA GLY A 11 -0.48 -10.57 -1.22
C GLY A 11 0.93 -10.83 -0.67
N PRO A 12 1.32 -12.09 -0.77
CA PRO A 12 2.62 -12.54 -0.31
C PRO A 12 3.78 -11.92 -1.09
N MET A 13 3.66 -11.73 -2.39
CA MET A 13 4.69 -11.05 -3.18
C MET A 13 4.86 -9.58 -2.77
N ALA A 14 3.76 -8.86 -2.48
CA ALA A 14 3.84 -7.50 -1.96
C ALA A 14 4.53 -7.45 -0.59
N THR A 15 4.32 -8.46 0.26
CA THR A 15 5.00 -8.62 1.55
C THR A 15 6.50 -8.80 1.37
N ALA A 16 6.92 -9.65 0.44
CA ALA A 16 8.34 -9.88 0.14
C ALA A 16 9.00 -8.61 -0.43
N CYS A 17 8.35 -7.92 -1.38
CA CYS A 17 8.84 -6.65 -1.92
C CYS A 17 8.89 -5.54 -0.87
N PHE A 18 7.97 -5.54 0.11
CA PHE A 18 8.02 -4.59 1.22
C PHE A 18 9.21 -4.86 2.14
N MET A 19 9.50 -6.12 2.47
CA MET A 19 10.69 -6.49 3.24
C MET A 19 11.98 -6.09 2.52
N GLU A 20 12.07 -6.32 1.19
CA GLU A 20 13.19 -5.85 0.36
C GLU A 20 13.38 -4.33 0.48
N ARG A 21 12.28 -3.55 0.42
CA ARG A 21 12.35 -2.08 0.58
C ARG A 21 12.83 -1.67 1.96
N ILE A 22 12.32 -2.28 3.03
CA ILE A 22 12.79 -2.00 4.40
C ILE A 22 14.30 -2.20 4.50
N THR A 23 14.80 -3.34 4.03
CA THR A 23 16.24 -3.64 4.04
C THR A 23 17.05 -2.63 3.22
N ALA A 24 16.59 -2.32 2.01
CA ALA A 24 17.31 -1.40 1.11
C ALA A 24 17.23 0.08 1.54
N MET A 25 16.20 0.48 2.28
CA MET A 25 16.03 1.83 2.83
C MET A 25 16.68 2.02 4.20
N THR A 26 17.07 0.96 4.88
CA THR A 26 17.84 1.04 6.11
C THR A 26 19.28 1.43 5.78
N ALA A 27 19.73 2.61 6.23
CA ALA A 27 21.13 3.01 6.07
C ALA A 27 21.98 2.21 7.06
N ALA A 28 22.56 1.10 6.60
CA ALA A 28 23.34 0.16 7.40
C ALA A 28 24.52 -0.36 6.59
N ASP A 29 25.69 -0.44 7.22
CA ASP A 29 26.91 -1.01 6.63
C ASP A 29 27.11 -2.47 7.05
N THR A 30 26.41 -2.92 8.12
CA THR A 30 26.50 -4.27 8.67
C THR A 30 25.10 -4.84 8.94
N ASP A 31 25.00 -6.18 9.04
CA ASP A 31 23.73 -6.86 9.38
C ASP A 31 23.16 -6.41 10.73
N GLN A 32 24.03 -6.09 11.69
CA GLN A 32 23.65 -5.69 13.04
C GLN A 32 23.05 -4.28 13.12
N GLU A 33 23.24 -3.49 12.09
CA GLU A 33 22.66 -2.14 11.93
C GLU A 33 21.29 -2.17 11.21
N GLN A 34 20.91 -3.33 10.66
CA GLN A 34 19.60 -3.54 10.05
C GLN A 34 18.48 -3.57 11.10
N ILE A 35 17.29 -3.11 10.70
CA ILE A 35 16.11 -3.14 11.56
C ILE A 35 15.70 -4.58 11.86
N PRO A 36 15.49 -4.97 13.14
CA PRO A 36 14.87 -6.25 13.46
C PRO A 36 13.45 -6.32 12.92
N VAL A 37 13.13 -7.33 12.11
CA VAL A 37 11.82 -7.45 11.45
C VAL A 37 11.21 -8.82 11.73
N ILE A 38 9.93 -8.82 12.12
CA ILE A 38 9.09 -10.02 12.21
C ILE A 38 8.06 -9.96 11.08
N VAL A 39 8.11 -10.92 10.17
CA VAL A 39 7.17 -10.98 9.04
C VAL A 39 6.15 -12.08 9.28
N TYR A 40 4.88 -11.71 9.39
CA TYR A 40 3.79 -12.68 9.35
C TYR A 40 3.04 -12.58 8.03
N SER A 41 3.42 -13.39 7.05
CA SER A 41 2.75 -13.49 5.76
C SER A 41 1.54 -14.43 5.86
N ASN A 42 0.43 -13.93 6.41
CA ASN A 42 -0.80 -14.69 6.60
C ASN A 42 -1.66 -14.66 5.32
N THR A 43 -1.51 -15.66 4.47
CA THR A 43 -2.25 -15.80 3.21
C THR A 43 -3.69 -16.29 3.41
N GLN A 44 -4.08 -16.66 4.64
CA GLN A 44 -5.43 -17.10 4.97
C GLN A 44 -6.38 -15.94 5.29
N ILE A 45 -5.88 -14.69 5.32
CA ILE A 45 -6.75 -13.51 5.47
C ILE A 45 -7.70 -13.41 4.26
N PRO A 46 -9.04 -13.46 4.47
CA PRO A 46 -10.04 -13.42 3.41
C PRO A 46 -9.90 -12.21 2.47
N ASP A 47 -10.42 -12.32 1.26
CA ASP A 47 -10.31 -11.24 0.26
C ASP A 47 -11.07 -9.98 0.69
N ARG A 48 -10.31 -8.91 0.96
CA ARG A 48 -10.79 -7.60 1.40
C ARG A 48 -11.71 -6.94 0.38
N SER A 49 -11.35 -7.04 -0.92
CA SER A 49 -12.16 -6.45 -1.99
C SER A 49 -13.48 -7.18 -2.15
N ALA A 50 -13.48 -8.51 -2.13
CA ALA A 50 -14.70 -9.30 -2.22
C ALA A 50 -15.66 -8.95 -1.08
N TYR A 51 -15.14 -8.84 0.15
CA TYR A 51 -15.94 -8.47 1.33
C TYR A 51 -16.50 -7.04 1.23
N LEU A 52 -15.67 -6.05 0.90
CA LEU A 52 -16.10 -4.64 0.80
C LEU A 52 -17.10 -4.40 -0.34
N LEU A 53 -17.07 -5.25 -1.37
CA LEU A 53 -18.04 -5.23 -2.47
C LEU A 53 -19.32 -6.02 -2.18
N GLY A 54 -19.45 -6.63 -0.99
CA GLY A 54 -20.61 -7.43 -0.61
C GLY A 54 -20.80 -8.66 -1.51
N ARG A 55 -19.72 -9.25 -2.03
CA ARG A 55 -19.84 -10.41 -2.92
C ARG A 55 -20.41 -11.62 -2.17
N PRO A 56 -21.26 -12.44 -2.81
CA PRO A 56 -21.78 -13.66 -2.20
C PRO A 56 -20.63 -14.54 -1.65
N GLN A 57 -20.80 -15.10 -0.46
CA GLN A 57 -19.83 -15.96 0.23
C GLN A 57 -18.49 -15.29 0.59
N ALA A 58 -18.36 -13.97 0.46
CA ALA A 58 -17.16 -13.27 0.91
C ALA A 58 -17.09 -13.28 2.45
N GLU A 59 -16.01 -13.84 2.98
CA GLU A 59 -15.76 -13.91 4.41
C GLU A 59 -15.25 -12.56 4.94
N ASN A 60 -15.60 -12.25 6.20
CA ASN A 60 -15.12 -11.05 6.87
C ASN A 60 -13.63 -11.18 7.23
N PRO A 61 -12.74 -10.33 6.69
CA PRO A 61 -11.31 -10.42 6.96
C PRO A 61 -10.89 -9.90 8.34
N VAL A 62 -11.77 -9.19 9.07
CA VAL A 62 -11.43 -8.48 10.31
C VAL A 62 -10.88 -9.43 11.37
N THR A 63 -11.49 -10.59 11.58
CA THR A 63 -11.03 -11.55 12.59
C THR A 63 -9.59 -11.99 12.32
N ALA A 64 -9.29 -12.40 11.09
CA ALA A 64 -7.95 -12.84 10.72
C ALA A 64 -6.92 -11.70 10.77
N LEU A 65 -7.33 -10.47 10.38
CA LEU A 65 -6.48 -9.28 10.50
C LEU A 65 -6.13 -8.97 11.97
N ARG A 66 -7.13 -8.97 12.85
CA ARG A 66 -6.95 -8.73 14.30
C ARG A 66 -6.05 -9.79 14.94
N GLN A 67 -6.28 -11.06 14.66
CA GLN A 67 -5.45 -12.17 15.17
C GLN A 67 -3.99 -12.05 14.70
N THR A 68 -3.77 -11.68 13.43
CA THR A 68 -2.42 -11.49 12.88
C THR A 68 -1.74 -10.27 13.52
N ALA A 69 -2.48 -9.18 13.74
CA ALA A 69 -1.98 -7.99 14.40
C ALA A 69 -1.63 -8.27 15.88
N HIS A 70 -2.51 -8.96 16.60
CA HIS A 70 -2.28 -9.36 18.00
C HIS A 70 -1.04 -10.26 18.15
N PHE A 71 -0.82 -11.19 17.21
CA PHE A 71 0.40 -12.02 17.22
C PHE A 71 1.68 -11.16 17.15
N LEU A 72 1.67 -10.06 16.39
CA LEU A 72 2.81 -9.17 16.24
C LEU A 72 2.95 -8.18 17.41
N ASP A 73 1.84 -7.80 18.06
CA ASP A 73 1.79 -6.76 19.11
C ASP A 73 2.73 -7.03 20.28
N GLY A 74 2.83 -8.30 20.72
CA GLY A 74 3.66 -8.68 21.86
C GLY A 74 5.17 -8.70 21.57
N ALA A 75 5.59 -8.61 20.32
CA ALA A 75 6.98 -8.76 19.91
C ALA A 75 7.54 -7.57 19.11
N CYS A 76 6.68 -6.62 18.71
CA CYS A 76 7.05 -5.50 17.85
C CYS A 76 6.67 -4.16 18.48
N ASP A 77 7.47 -3.13 18.21
CA ASP A 77 7.15 -1.74 18.59
C ASP A 77 6.23 -1.08 17.57
N TYR A 78 6.38 -1.44 16.31
CA TYR A 78 5.61 -0.92 15.19
C TYR A 78 5.10 -2.05 14.30
N ILE A 79 3.95 -1.84 13.67
CA ILE A 79 3.39 -2.77 12.68
C ILE A 79 3.13 -2.01 11.37
N ALA A 80 3.67 -2.53 10.27
CA ALA A 80 3.37 -2.09 8.91
C ALA A 80 2.47 -3.11 8.20
N MET A 81 1.41 -2.63 7.53
CA MET A 81 0.48 -3.46 6.78
C MET A 81 0.51 -3.07 5.30
N PRO A 82 1.35 -3.73 4.46
CA PRO A 82 1.50 -3.38 3.04
C PRO A 82 0.31 -3.87 2.20
N CYS A 83 -0.88 -3.34 2.49
CA CYS A 83 -2.11 -3.59 1.77
C CYS A 83 -3.07 -2.41 1.94
N VAL A 84 -3.21 -1.57 0.91
CA VAL A 84 -4.07 -0.38 0.97
C VAL A 84 -5.53 -0.75 1.28
N THR A 85 -6.09 -1.76 0.59
CA THR A 85 -7.49 -2.18 0.80
C THR A 85 -7.79 -2.59 2.24
N ALA A 86 -6.80 -3.20 2.93
CA ALA A 86 -6.98 -3.61 4.33
C ALA A 86 -7.09 -2.42 5.31
N HIS A 87 -6.68 -1.22 4.89
CA HIS A 87 -6.85 -0.01 5.69
C HIS A 87 -8.32 0.41 5.85
N ALA A 88 -9.27 -0.17 5.11
CA ALA A 88 -10.69 -0.08 5.42
C ALA A 88 -11.03 -0.59 6.84
N PHE A 89 -10.18 -1.44 7.40
CA PHE A 89 -10.33 -2.05 8.72
C PHE A 89 -9.33 -1.52 9.75
N TYR A 90 -8.62 -0.41 9.41
CA TYR A 90 -7.54 0.14 10.24
C TYR A 90 -7.94 0.33 11.70
N THR A 91 -9.07 0.98 11.97
CA THR A 91 -9.54 1.27 13.34
C THR A 91 -9.78 -0.01 14.13
N GLN A 92 -10.41 -1.02 13.51
CA GLN A 92 -10.69 -2.30 14.16
C GLN A 92 -9.41 -3.09 14.47
N ILE A 93 -8.38 -2.97 13.62
CA ILE A 93 -7.08 -3.60 13.85
C ILE A 93 -6.32 -2.85 14.94
N GLN A 94 -6.26 -1.51 14.88
CA GLN A 94 -5.56 -0.68 15.86
C GLN A 94 -6.10 -0.86 17.28
N GLN A 95 -7.42 -1.07 17.43
CA GLN A 95 -8.06 -1.31 18.74
C GLN A 95 -7.64 -2.62 19.42
N GLU A 96 -7.07 -3.58 18.68
CA GLU A 96 -6.52 -4.82 19.24
C GLU A 96 -5.11 -4.68 19.78
N LEU A 97 -4.40 -3.62 19.40
CA LEU A 97 -3.02 -3.41 19.78
C LEU A 97 -2.92 -2.70 21.10
N SER A 98 -2.12 -3.26 22.01
CA SER A 98 -1.86 -2.70 23.35
C SER A 98 -0.46 -2.12 23.48
N HIS A 99 0.46 -2.52 22.62
CA HIS A 99 1.87 -2.13 22.67
C HIS A 99 2.33 -1.50 21.35
N ALA A 100 2.15 -2.22 20.23
CA ALA A 100 2.65 -1.78 18.94
C ALA A 100 1.79 -0.67 18.32
N VAL A 101 2.43 0.22 17.57
CA VAL A 101 1.74 1.26 16.76
C VAL A 101 1.59 0.76 15.33
N LEU A 102 0.35 0.69 14.83
CA LEU A 102 0.07 0.38 13.43
C LEU A 102 0.23 1.63 12.56
N PHE A 103 1.08 1.56 11.54
CA PHE A 103 1.17 2.64 10.56
C PHE A 103 -0.09 2.76 9.71
N ASN A 104 -0.56 3.99 9.51
CA ASN A 104 -1.64 4.29 8.57
C ASN A 104 -1.08 4.72 7.21
N MET A 105 -0.97 3.77 6.28
CA MET A 105 -0.47 4.00 4.93
C MET A 105 -1.28 5.06 4.17
N VAL A 106 -2.58 5.16 4.42
CA VAL A 106 -3.47 6.15 3.79
C VAL A 106 -3.13 7.55 4.25
N GLU A 107 -3.01 7.74 5.57
CA GLU A 107 -2.63 9.05 6.15
C GLU A 107 -1.24 9.49 5.71
N LEU A 108 -0.25 8.58 5.70
CA LEU A 108 1.09 8.88 5.18
C LEU A 108 1.03 9.36 3.73
N THR A 109 0.21 8.72 2.90
CA THR A 109 0.03 9.11 1.50
C THR A 109 -0.61 10.49 1.37
N VAL A 110 -1.70 10.74 2.11
CA VAL A 110 -2.41 12.02 2.05
C VAL A 110 -1.56 13.17 2.60
N GLN A 111 -0.79 12.94 3.67
CA GLN A 111 0.16 13.92 4.20
C GLN A 111 1.25 14.27 3.17
N SER A 112 1.78 13.28 2.45
CA SER A 112 2.75 13.49 1.38
C SER A 112 2.16 14.32 0.23
N LEU A 113 0.93 14.03 -0.20
CA LEU A 113 0.24 14.82 -1.24
C LEU A 113 0.01 16.28 -0.79
N LYS A 114 -0.43 16.45 0.46
CA LYS A 114 -0.68 17.78 1.05
C LYS A 114 0.61 18.60 1.15
N ALA A 115 1.72 17.99 1.59
CA ALA A 115 3.02 18.66 1.69
C ALA A 115 3.53 19.14 0.32
N GLN A 116 3.12 18.46 -0.76
CA GLN A 116 3.43 18.83 -2.14
C GLN A 116 2.38 19.77 -2.78
N ASN A 117 1.41 20.26 -2.00
CA ASN A 117 0.34 21.13 -2.44
C ASN A 117 -0.53 20.56 -3.58
N ILE A 118 -0.63 19.23 -3.71
CA ILE A 118 -1.47 18.57 -4.71
C ILE A 118 -2.94 18.85 -4.43
N LYS A 119 -3.70 19.21 -5.48
CA LYS A 119 -5.14 19.48 -5.40
C LYS A 119 -5.97 18.36 -6.03
N LYS A 120 -5.41 17.66 -7.04
CA LYS A 120 -6.07 16.54 -7.72
C LYS A 120 -5.13 15.35 -7.80
N ALA A 121 -5.55 14.22 -7.22
CA ALA A 121 -4.78 12.98 -7.21
C ALA A 121 -5.50 11.87 -7.98
N GLY A 122 -4.85 11.31 -8.99
CA GLY A 122 -5.34 10.12 -9.71
C GLY A 122 -5.09 8.86 -8.88
N LEU A 123 -6.11 8.05 -8.63
CA LEU A 123 -5.99 6.85 -7.80
C LEU A 123 -5.96 5.58 -8.65
N LEU A 124 -4.85 4.85 -8.60
CA LEU A 124 -4.73 3.48 -9.09
C LEU A 124 -5.00 2.52 -7.92
N ALA A 125 -6.26 2.17 -7.71
CA ALA A 125 -6.69 1.41 -6.54
C ALA A 125 -7.66 0.27 -6.91
N THR A 126 -7.81 -0.72 -6.01
CA THR A 126 -8.77 -1.80 -6.20
C THR A 126 -10.21 -1.30 -6.07
N ASP A 127 -11.17 -2.02 -6.67
CA ASP A 127 -12.60 -1.77 -6.47
C ASP A 127 -12.97 -1.77 -4.99
N GLY A 128 -12.38 -2.66 -4.19
CA GLY A 128 -12.58 -2.71 -2.75
C GLY A 128 -12.06 -1.48 -2.02
N THR A 129 -10.94 -0.92 -2.44
CA THR A 129 -10.39 0.34 -1.89
C THR A 129 -11.33 1.51 -2.18
N ILE A 130 -11.89 1.57 -3.40
CA ILE A 130 -12.83 2.61 -3.81
C ILE A 130 -14.16 2.45 -3.08
N ALA A 131 -14.76 1.27 -3.11
CA ALA A 131 -16.04 0.98 -2.48
C ALA A 131 -16.00 1.14 -0.94
N GLY A 132 -14.90 0.73 -0.32
CA GLY A 132 -14.65 0.90 1.12
C GLY A 132 -14.30 2.33 1.52
N GLY A 133 -14.21 3.26 0.57
CA GLY A 133 -13.93 4.67 0.85
C GLY A 133 -12.58 4.94 1.51
N VAL A 134 -11.59 4.05 1.31
CA VAL A 134 -10.32 4.03 2.07
C VAL A 134 -9.59 5.38 2.04
N PHE A 135 -9.57 6.07 0.91
CA PHE A 135 -8.96 7.41 0.78
C PHE A 135 -9.96 8.55 0.93
N LYS A 136 -11.26 8.29 0.88
CA LYS A 136 -12.30 9.30 0.66
C LYS A 136 -12.28 10.42 1.69
N GLU A 137 -12.34 10.06 2.98
CA GLU A 137 -12.41 11.07 4.05
C GLU A 137 -11.06 11.78 4.24
N SER A 138 -9.94 11.06 4.19
CA SER A 138 -8.61 11.66 4.37
C SER A 138 -8.28 12.65 3.24
N LEU A 139 -8.58 12.32 1.97
CA LEU A 139 -8.40 13.25 0.85
C LEU A 139 -9.32 14.46 0.97
N LYS A 140 -10.61 14.24 1.29
CA LYS A 140 -11.57 15.34 1.49
C LYS A 140 -11.12 16.31 2.58
N ASN A 141 -10.67 15.80 3.73
CA ASN A 141 -10.18 16.61 4.84
C ASN A 141 -8.89 17.37 4.49
N ALA A 142 -8.10 16.83 3.57
CA ALA A 142 -6.91 17.50 3.04
C ALA A 142 -7.21 18.50 1.91
N GLY A 143 -8.46 18.60 1.44
CA GLY A 143 -8.86 19.45 0.32
C GLY A 143 -8.31 18.95 -1.02
N ILE A 144 -8.15 17.62 -1.16
CA ILE A 144 -7.63 16.97 -2.37
C ILE A 144 -8.76 16.23 -3.07
N GLU A 145 -9.00 16.54 -4.32
CA GLU A 145 -9.95 15.84 -5.18
C GLU A 145 -9.33 14.53 -5.70
N SER A 146 -10.10 13.43 -5.65
CA SER A 146 -9.69 12.16 -6.27
C SER A 146 -10.18 12.04 -7.70
N VAL A 147 -9.28 11.73 -8.63
CA VAL A 147 -9.59 11.37 -10.02
C VAL A 147 -9.52 9.84 -10.13
N LEU A 148 -10.64 9.22 -10.51
CA LEU A 148 -10.74 7.77 -10.65
C LEU A 148 -10.80 7.37 -12.12
N PRO A 149 -10.30 6.17 -12.50
CA PRO A 149 -10.55 5.62 -13.83
C PRO A 149 -12.05 5.45 -14.07
N GLY A 150 -12.50 5.66 -15.30
CA GLY A 150 -13.88 5.32 -15.70
C GLY A 150 -14.12 3.81 -15.60
N ALA A 151 -15.38 3.40 -15.64
CA ALA A 151 -15.80 2.03 -15.36
C ALA A 151 -15.07 0.95 -16.19
N LEU A 152 -14.81 1.20 -17.47
CA LEU A 152 -14.07 0.25 -18.33
C LEU A 152 -12.58 0.21 -17.98
N SER A 153 -11.96 1.34 -17.74
CA SER A 153 -10.57 1.45 -17.31
C SER A 153 -10.35 0.86 -15.93
N GLN A 154 -11.29 1.06 -15.01
CA GLN A 154 -11.25 0.44 -13.67
C GLN A 154 -11.33 -1.10 -13.76
N LYS A 155 -12.18 -1.65 -14.63
CA LYS A 155 -12.23 -3.09 -14.90
C LYS A 155 -10.89 -3.61 -15.46
N SER A 156 -10.27 -2.86 -16.35
CA SER A 156 -8.95 -3.19 -16.90
C SER A 156 -7.86 -3.13 -15.83
N LEU A 157 -7.91 -2.12 -14.93
CA LEU A 157 -7.00 -2.01 -13.79
C LEU A 157 -7.13 -3.21 -12.84
N MET A 158 -8.35 -3.64 -12.52
CA MET A 158 -8.55 -4.84 -11.70
C MET A 158 -7.99 -6.09 -12.36
N ALA A 159 -8.22 -6.28 -13.67
CA ALA A 159 -7.65 -7.40 -14.41
C ALA A 159 -6.11 -7.39 -14.36
N LEU A 160 -5.49 -6.21 -14.51
CA LEU A 160 -4.04 -6.03 -14.41
C LEU A 160 -3.54 -6.39 -13.00
N ILE A 161 -4.18 -5.89 -11.94
CA ILE A 161 -3.83 -6.20 -10.55
C ILE A 161 -3.87 -7.71 -10.30
N TYR A 162 -4.92 -8.40 -10.73
CA TYR A 162 -5.03 -9.85 -10.56
C TYR A 162 -4.00 -10.64 -11.40
N ARG A 163 -3.61 -10.15 -12.58
CA ARG A 163 -2.52 -10.75 -13.35
C ARG A 163 -1.20 -10.66 -12.61
N ILE A 164 -0.87 -9.49 -12.06
CA ILE A 164 0.36 -9.30 -11.26
C ILE A 164 0.34 -10.20 -10.03
N LYS A 165 -0.79 -10.29 -9.30
CA LYS A 165 -0.96 -11.22 -8.16
C LYS A 165 -0.70 -12.67 -8.54
N ALA A 166 -1.09 -13.07 -9.74
CA ALA A 166 -0.88 -14.42 -10.27
C ALA A 166 0.53 -14.64 -10.87
N GLY A 167 1.43 -13.67 -10.78
CA GLY A 167 2.78 -13.73 -11.37
C GLY A 167 2.78 -13.70 -12.90
N LYS A 168 1.70 -13.22 -13.52
CA LYS A 168 1.56 -13.12 -14.98
C LYS A 168 1.94 -11.72 -15.48
N GLU A 169 2.42 -11.64 -16.71
CA GLU A 169 2.76 -10.37 -17.35
C GLU A 169 1.53 -9.44 -17.44
N PRO A 170 1.67 -8.17 -17.04
CA PRO A 170 0.61 -7.18 -17.11
C PRO A 170 0.36 -6.69 -18.54
N ASP A 171 -0.86 -6.21 -18.83
CA ASP A 171 -1.17 -5.49 -20.08
C ASP A 171 -0.73 -4.02 -19.93
N MET A 172 0.51 -3.74 -20.36
CA MET A 172 1.09 -2.40 -20.28
C MET A 172 0.39 -1.39 -21.19
N ALA A 173 -0.20 -1.82 -22.31
CA ALA A 173 -0.95 -0.93 -23.18
C ALA A 173 -2.26 -0.47 -22.50
N ALA A 174 -2.96 -1.38 -21.82
CA ALA A 174 -4.12 -1.02 -21.00
C ALA A 174 -3.71 -0.10 -19.84
N PHE A 175 -2.59 -0.41 -19.16
CA PHE A 175 -2.09 0.42 -18.06
C PHE A 175 -1.79 1.86 -18.51
N ASN A 176 -1.11 2.04 -19.64
CA ASN A 176 -0.81 3.36 -20.19
C ASN A 176 -2.06 4.15 -20.54
N ARG A 177 -3.11 3.50 -21.08
CA ARG A 177 -4.40 4.16 -21.33
C ARG A 177 -5.05 4.66 -20.05
N ILE A 178 -4.99 3.87 -18.96
CA ILE A 178 -5.52 4.26 -17.65
C ILE A 178 -4.76 5.49 -17.11
N LEU A 179 -3.44 5.50 -17.21
CA LEU A 179 -2.63 6.65 -16.80
C LEU A 179 -2.99 7.91 -17.56
N GLN A 180 -3.13 7.82 -18.90
CA GLN A 180 -3.53 8.94 -19.75
C GLN A 180 -4.93 9.46 -19.40
N GLU A 181 -5.88 8.58 -19.09
CA GLU A 181 -7.22 8.96 -18.65
C GLU A 181 -7.18 9.75 -17.34
N LEU A 182 -6.43 9.31 -16.34
CA LEU A 182 -6.29 10.03 -15.07
C LEU A 182 -5.64 11.41 -15.27
N VAL A 183 -4.60 11.49 -16.08
CA VAL A 183 -3.94 12.77 -16.40
C VAL A 183 -4.91 13.71 -17.15
N SER A 184 -5.66 13.21 -18.13
CA SER A 184 -6.68 13.97 -18.86
C SER A 184 -7.82 14.42 -17.95
N GLY A 185 -8.11 13.67 -16.88
CA GLY A 185 -9.05 14.07 -15.82
C GLY A 185 -8.51 15.15 -14.87
N GLY A 186 -7.28 15.62 -15.12
CA GLY A 186 -6.65 16.70 -14.36
C GLY A 186 -5.86 16.23 -13.15
N ALA A 187 -5.50 14.95 -13.04
CA ALA A 187 -4.62 14.48 -11.99
C ALA A 187 -3.23 15.15 -12.09
N GLU A 188 -2.81 15.80 -11.03
CA GLU A 188 -1.49 16.43 -10.87
C GLU A 188 -0.43 15.42 -10.40
N ARG A 189 -0.91 14.33 -9.79
CA ARG A 189 -0.09 13.24 -9.28
C ARG A 189 -0.88 11.92 -9.30
N ILE A 190 -0.20 10.82 -9.59
CA ILE A 190 -0.81 9.48 -9.54
C ILE A 190 -0.43 8.79 -8.23
N VAL A 191 -1.43 8.31 -7.51
CA VAL A 191 -1.23 7.49 -6.30
C VAL A 191 -1.25 6.02 -6.69
N LEU A 192 -0.16 5.31 -6.38
CA LEU A 192 -0.09 3.87 -6.51
C LEU A 192 -0.79 3.25 -5.29
N GLY A 193 -2.13 3.25 -5.33
CA GLY A 193 -3.03 2.84 -4.25
C GLY A 193 -3.31 1.33 -4.21
N CYS A 194 -2.44 0.53 -4.84
CA CYS A 194 -2.43 -0.92 -4.74
C CYS A 194 -0.98 -1.40 -4.81
N THR A 195 -0.60 -2.27 -3.91
CA THR A 195 0.78 -2.76 -3.78
C THR A 195 1.27 -3.55 -4.99
N GLU A 196 0.38 -4.15 -5.75
CA GLU A 196 0.69 -4.78 -7.04
C GLU A 196 1.16 -3.76 -8.08
N ILE A 197 0.59 -2.54 -8.06
CA ILE A 197 1.05 -1.45 -8.94
C ILE A 197 2.42 -0.94 -8.48
N SER A 198 2.69 -0.92 -7.17
CA SER A 198 4.03 -0.62 -6.65
C SER A 198 5.08 -1.64 -7.13
N ILE A 199 4.72 -2.94 -7.19
CA ILE A 199 5.59 -4.00 -7.74
C ILE A 199 5.85 -3.77 -9.24
N LEU A 200 4.80 -3.44 -10.00
CA LEU A 200 4.91 -3.14 -11.42
C LEU A 200 5.85 -1.95 -11.67
N ASN A 201 5.65 -0.86 -10.92
CA ASN A 201 6.47 0.33 -11.04
C ASN A 201 7.96 0.07 -10.76
N LEU A 202 8.25 -0.83 -9.83
CA LEU A 202 9.63 -1.27 -9.56
C LEU A 202 10.27 -1.97 -10.76
N LYS A 203 9.50 -2.75 -11.52
CA LYS A 203 10.01 -3.52 -12.66
C LYS A 203 10.14 -2.68 -13.93
N GLU A 204 9.12 -1.89 -14.23
CA GLU A 204 8.93 -1.30 -15.56
C GLU A 204 9.14 0.22 -15.62
N LYS A 205 9.30 0.92 -14.47
CA LYS A 205 9.26 2.39 -14.38
C LYS A 205 8.07 2.94 -15.15
N CYS A 206 6.90 2.87 -14.54
CA CYS A 206 5.63 3.26 -15.16
C CYS A 206 5.75 4.62 -15.87
N PRO A 207 5.60 4.69 -17.21
CA PRO A 207 5.68 5.94 -17.93
C PRO A 207 4.44 6.77 -17.61
N CYS A 208 4.61 7.89 -16.94
CA CYS A 208 3.54 8.83 -16.65
C CYS A 208 3.99 10.26 -16.91
N ALA A 209 3.11 11.07 -17.47
CA ALA A 209 3.37 12.49 -17.73
C ALA A 209 3.42 13.33 -16.43
N VAL A 210 2.82 12.83 -15.35
CA VAL A 210 2.88 13.44 -14.02
C VAL A 210 3.58 12.53 -13.02
N PRO A 211 4.18 13.08 -11.96
CA PRO A 211 4.83 12.28 -10.92
C PRO A 211 3.82 11.36 -10.21
N TYR A 212 4.31 10.30 -9.58
CA TYR A 212 3.49 9.42 -8.75
C TYR A 212 3.96 9.39 -7.30
N THR A 213 3.05 8.99 -6.42
CA THR A 213 3.25 8.72 -5.00
C THR A 213 2.98 7.25 -4.75
N ASP A 214 3.99 6.51 -4.32
CA ASP A 214 3.88 5.09 -4.02
C ASP A 214 3.57 4.89 -2.52
N CYS A 215 2.36 4.39 -2.22
CA CYS A 215 1.94 4.14 -0.85
C CYS A 215 2.86 3.16 -0.11
N MET A 216 3.40 2.14 -0.80
CA MET A 216 4.30 1.16 -0.22
C MET A 216 5.66 1.78 0.12
N GLU A 217 6.15 2.70 -0.70
CA GLU A 217 7.40 3.42 -0.46
C GLU A 217 7.29 4.31 0.77
N LEU A 218 6.22 5.12 0.84
CA LEU A 218 5.97 5.98 2.01
C LEU A 218 5.81 5.19 3.31
N LEU A 219 5.15 4.01 3.25
CA LEU A 219 5.06 3.14 4.40
C LEU A 219 6.42 2.61 4.83
N ALA A 220 7.30 2.25 3.88
CA ALA A 220 8.64 1.76 4.18
C ALA A 220 9.51 2.88 4.79
N GLU A 221 9.49 4.09 4.22
CA GLU A 221 10.19 5.25 4.75
C GLU A 221 9.77 5.56 6.20
N ALA A 222 8.46 5.60 6.46
CA ALA A 222 7.94 5.86 7.79
C ALA A 222 8.33 4.77 8.79
N ALA A 223 8.30 3.50 8.38
CA ALA A 223 8.68 2.37 9.22
C ALA A 223 10.18 2.41 9.57
N VAL A 224 11.06 2.65 8.60
CA VAL A 224 12.51 2.77 8.83
C VAL A 224 12.82 3.91 9.78
N ALA A 225 12.26 5.10 9.52
CA ALA A 225 12.46 6.28 10.36
C ALA A 225 11.99 6.06 11.81
N ALA A 226 10.82 5.45 12.00
CA ALA A 226 10.27 5.18 13.33
C ALA A 226 11.10 4.14 14.12
N CYS A 227 11.76 3.21 13.44
CA CYS A 227 12.66 2.25 14.08
C CYS A 227 14.00 2.88 14.53
N GLY A 228 14.19 4.18 14.30
CA GLY A 228 15.34 4.93 14.78
C GLY A 228 16.58 4.82 13.87
N VAL A 229 16.38 4.51 12.60
CA VAL A 229 17.44 4.40 11.60
C VAL A 229 17.28 5.48 10.53
N GLN A 230 18.39 5.98 10.01
CA GLN A 230 18.37 6.92 8.91
C GLN A 230 17.83 6.24 7.64
N VAL A 231 16.90 6.91 6.97
CA VAL A 231 16.33 6.43 5.71
C VAL A 231 17.33 6.66 4.58
N ALA A 232 17.80 5.60 3.95
CA ALA A 232 18.57 5.68 2.73
C ALA A 232 17.64 5.86 1.52
N LEU A 233 18.08 6.58 0.50
CA LEU A 233 17.34 6.66 -0.76
C LEU A 233 17.28 5.26 -1.39
N TYR A 234 16.06 4.74 -1.52
CA TYR A 234 15.86 3.46 -2.21
C TYR A 234 16.24 3.57 -3.69
N ARG A 235 17.43 3.13 -4.00
CA ARG A 235 17.89 2.97 -5.37
C ARG A 235 18.01 1.47 -5.63
N ARG A 236 17.05 0.91 -6.37
CA ARG A 236 17.22 -0.45 -6.86
C ARG A 236 18.52 -0.53 -7.66
N ALA A 237 19.37 -1.51 -7.34
CA ALA A 237 20.50 -1.84 -8.21
C ALA A 237 19.94 -2.12 -9.62
N LYS A 238 20.59 -1.53 -10.63
CA LYS A 238 20.24 -1.66 -12.05
C LYS A 238 20.39 -3.10 -12.51
#